data_6f0532633b2ff1527a4b5d53d77d2d19
#
_entry.id   6f0532633b2ff1527a4b5d53d77d2d19
#
_cell.length_a   1.000
_cell.length_b   1.000
_cell.length_c   1.000
_cell.angle_alpha   90.00
_cell.angle_beta   90.00
_cell.angle_gamma   90.00
#
_symmetry.space_group_name_H-M   'P 1'
#
loop_
_entity.id
_entity.type
_entity.pdbx_description
1 polymer ?
#
loop_
_entity_poly.entity_id
_entity_poly.type
_entity_poly.pdbx_seq_one_letter_code
_entity_poly.pdbx_strand_id
1 'polypeptide(L)'
;MQIAWKEDANNVSIMIIVLDIDRERMWKQMSRGRPNKITGNKELQEKIDKYFKECDIKNEPYTITGLCIALDICRDTLCEYAKKEEFSDTIKKAKLRVENYLEKHLITDSGTTGIIFNLKNNFGWKDKQENINVDTSYEEYIKRVEGNEY
;
A
#
# COMPACT_ATOMS: atom_id res chain seq x y z
N MET A 1 -4.45 69.77 24.50
CA MET A 1 -3.83 68.70 25.20
C MET A 1 -3.74 67.55 24.19
N GLN A 2 -2.61 67.48 23.43
CA GLN A 2 -2.37 66.44 22.38
C GLN A 2 -1.72 65.22 23.05
N ILE A 3 -2.40 64.10 23.03
CA ILE A 3 -1.84 62.83 23.44
C ILE A 3 -1.08 62.26 22.25
N ALA A 4 0.26 62.38 22.29
CA ALA A 4 1.14 61.76 21.31
C ALA A 4 1.17 60.26 21.58
N TRP A 5 0.63 59.47 20.67
CA TRP A 5 0.84 58.03 20.62
C TRP A 5 2.25 57.77 20.08
N LYS A 6 3.19 57.47 20.99
CA LYS A 6 4.45 56.81 20.57
C LYS A 6 4.11 55.37 20.25
N GLU A 7 3.98 55.06 18.98
CA GLU A 7 4.01 53.70 18.50
C GLU A 7 5.43 53.14 18.71
N ASP A 8 5.59 52.34 19.76
CA ASP A 8 6.82 51.66 20.01
C ASP A 8 6.99 50.59 18.91
N ALA A 9 8.03 50.75 18.07
CA ALA A 9 8.38 49.84 16.98
C ALA A 9 8.55 48.37 17.46
N ASN A 10 8.82 48.16 18.75
CA ASN A 10 8.86 46.85 19.38
C ASN A 10 7.46 46.17 19.45
N ASN A 11 6.40 46.93 19.60
CA ASN A 11 5.05 46.36 19.74
C ASN A 11 4.52 45.85 18.39
N VAL A 12 4.88 46.52 17.30
CA VAL A 12 4.53 46.11 15.93
C VAL A 12 5.30 44.83 15.55
N SER A 13 6.59 44.75 15.89
CA SER A 13 7.41 43.57 15.64
C SER A 13 6.91 42.34 16.39
N ILE A 14 6.51 42.49 17.66
CA ILE A 14 5.95 41.39 18.46
C ILE A 14 4.60 40.95 17.87
N MET A 15 3.76 41.86 17.43
CA MET A 15 2.45 41.56 16.83
C MET A 15 2.60 40.83 15.50
N ILE A 16 3.60 41.15 14.66
CA ILE A 16 3.89 40.43 13.42
C ILE A 16 4.35 39.02 13.74
N ILE A 17 5.25 38.82 14.70
CA ILE A 17 5.74 37.52 15.11
C ILE A 17 4.61 36.62 15.63
N VAL A 18 3.70 37.18 16.43
CA VAL A 18 2.53 36.45 16.98
C VAL A 18 1.58 36.04 15.85
N LEU A 19 1.33 36.91 14.87
CA LEU A 19 0.49 36.61 13.71
C LEU A 19 1.11 35.57 12.80
N ASP A 20 2.44 35.54 12.63
CA ASP A 20 3.13 34.54 11.86
C ASP A 20 3.13 33.16 12.56
N ILE A 21 3.29 33.14 13.90
CA ILE A 21 3.18 31.89 14.69
C ILE A 21 1.76 31.32 14.62
N ASP A 22 0.75 32.15 14.69
CA ASP A 22 -0.65 31.71 14.59
C ASP A 22 -1.01 31.27 13.18
N ARG A 23 -0.43 31.92 12.15
CA ARG A 23 -0.57 31.52 10.75
C ARG A 23 0.10 30.16 10.47
N GLU A 24 1.29 29.92 10.99
CA GLU A 24 1.95 28.60 10.89
C GLU A 24 1.18 27.50 11.64
N ARG A 25 0.64 27.82 12.82
CA ARG A 25 -0.23 26.89 13.56
C ARG A 25 -1.50 26.55 12.79
N MET A 26 -2.15 27.55 12.18
CA MET A 26 -3.33 27.35 11.34
C MET A 26 -3.00 26.51 10.09
N TRP A 27 -1.87 26.79 9.40
CA TRP A 27 -1.43 25.99 8.27
C TRP A 27 -1.15 24.52 8.66
N LYS A 28 -0.50 24.31 9.80
CA LYS A 28 -0.24 22.97 10.35
C LYS A 28 -1.52 22.25 10.76
N GLN A 29 -2.55 22.97 11.16
CA GLN A 29 -3.86 22.42 11.52
C GLN A 29 -4.72 22.12 10.28
N MET A 30 -4.65 22.95 9.23
CA MET A 30 -5.32 22.73 7.95
C MET A 30 -4.65 21.64 7.11
N SER A 31 -3.33 21.45 7.23
CA SER A 31 -2.57 20.39 6.55
C SER A 31 -2.66 19.02 7.22
N ARG A 32 -3.27 18.93 8.40
CA ARG A 32 -3.65 17.65 9.00
C ARG A 32 -4.78 17.08 8.17
N GLY A 33 -4.46 16.17 7.25
CA GLY A 33 -5.45 15.40 6.52
C GLY A 33 -6.47 14.75 7.46
N ARG A 34 -7.52 14.15 6.92
CA ARG A 34 -8.54 13.42 7.69
C ARG A 34 -7.86 12.55 8.76
N PRO A 35 -8.27 12.65 10.05
CA PRO A 35 -7.67 11.85 11.12
C PRO A 35 -7.71 10.37 10.76
N ASN A 36 -6.65 9.66 11.12
CA ASN A 36 -6.57 8.22 10.89
C ASN A 36 -7.76 7.52 11.55
N LYS A 37 -8.46 6.65 10.84
CA LYS A 37 -9.57 5.87 11.39
C LYS A 37 -9.13 4.87 12.46
N ILE A 38 -7.86 4.50 12.44
CA ILE A 38 -7.23 3.55 13.37
C ILE A 38 -6.14 4.32 14.10
N THR A 39 -6.24 4.38 15.42
CA THR A 39 -5.41 5.20 16.28
C THR A 39 -4.19 4.47 16.84
N GLY A 40 -4.15 3.14 16.76
CA GLY A 40 -3.04 2.36 17.28
C GLY A 40 -2.92 0.96 16.71
N ASN A 41 -1.71 0.41 16.80
CA ASN A 41 -1.40 -0.92 16.26
C ASN A 41 -2.21 -2.05 16.94
N LYS A 42 -2.52 -1.88 18.24
CA LYS A 42 -3.32 -2.87 18.99
C LYS A 42 -4.75 -2.96 18.46
N GLU A 43 -5.39 -1.81 18.23
CA GLU A 43 -6.74 -1.74 17.63
C GLU A 43 -6.74 -2.35 16.23
N LEU A 44 -5.70 -2.05 15.43
CA LEU A 44 -5.53 -2.63 14.09
C LEU A 44 -5.44 -4.15 14.15
N GLN A 45 -4.62 -4.70 15.05
CA GLN A 45 -4.43 -6.13 15.21
C GLN A 45 -5.74 -6.82 15.64
N GLU A 46 -6.47 -6.26 16.61
CA GLU A 46 -7.75 -6.81 17.06
C GLU A 46 -8.79 -6.90 15.93
N LYS A 47 -8.89 -5.84 15.09
CA LYS A 47 -9.79 -5.83 13.93
C LYS A 47 -9.38 -6.87 12.87
N ILE A 48 -8.09 -7.01 12.61
CA ILE A 48 -7.55 -8.02 11.69
C ILE A 48 -7.86 -9.43 12.18
N ASP A 49 -7.60 -9.71 13.45
CA ASP A 49 -7.85 -11.02 14.03
C ASP A 49 -9.35 -11.37 14.05
N LYS A 50 -10.19 -10.35 14.29
CA LYS A 50 -11.65 -10.51 14.19
C LYS A 50 -12.08 -10.89 12.79
N TYR A 51 -11.56 -10.21 11.75
CA TYR A 51 -11.85 -10.51 10.35
C TYR A 51 -11.53 -11.97 10.01
N PHE A 52 -10.34 -12.43 10.34
CA PHE A 52 -9.93 -13.80 10.03
C PHE A 52 -10.77 -14.85 10.79
N LYS A 53 -11.09 -14.59 12.05
CA LYS A 53 -11.99 -15.47 12.82
C LYS A 53 -13.39 -15.54 12.21
N GLU A 54 -13.94 -14.42 11.75
CA GLU A 54 -15.24 -14.38 11.08
C GLU A 54 -15.23 -15.16 9.76
N CYS A 55 -14.16 -15.03 8.96
CA CYS A 55 -13.99 -15.83 7.75
C CYS A 55 -13.91 -17.33 8.06
N ASP A 56 -13.15 -17.72 9.10
CA ASP A 56 -13.04 -19.11 9.53
C ASP A 56 -14.40 -19.70 9.95
N ILE A 57 -15.19 -18.96 10.72
CA ILE A 57 -16.51 -19.37 11.18
C ILE A 57 -17.49 -19.53 10.02
N LYS A 58 -17.46 -18.59 9.07
CA LYS A 58 -18.37 -18.58 7.91
C LYS A 58 -17.87 -19.43 6.74
N ASN A 59 -16.68 -19.97 6.83
CA ASN A 59 -15.98 -20.66 5.74
C ASN A 59 -15.88 -19.79 4.47
N GLU A 60 -15.62 -18.48 4.66
CA GLU A 60 -15.43 -17.51 3.59
C GLU A 60 -13.95 -17.37 3.21
N PRO A 61 -13.61 -17.12 1.93
CA PRO A 61 -12.24 -16.95 1.51
C PRO A 61 -11.61 -15.68 2.06
N TYR A 62 -10.32 -15.75 2.42
CA TYR A 62 -9.55 -14.57 2.80
C TYR A 62 -9.27 -13.71 1.58
N THR A 63 -9.62 -12.43 1.65
CA THR A 63 -9.34 -11.48 0.56
C THR A 63 -8.80 -10.17 1.09
N ILE A 64 -7.95 -9.51 0.32
CA ILE A 64 -7.45 -8.15 0.67
C ILE A 64 -8.62 -7.15 0.72
N THR A 65 -9.59 -7.27 -0.18
CA THR A 65 -10.75 -6.40 -0.21
C THR A 65 -11.66 -6.61 1.02
N GLY A 66 -11.88 -7.87 1.41
CA GLY A 66 -12.63 -8.21 2.64
C GLY A 66 -11.95 -7.65 3.89
N LEU A 67 -10.62 -7.76 3.96
CA LEU A 67 -9.84 -7.15 5.05
C LEU A 67 -10.02 -5.62 5.08
N CYS A 68 -9.98 -4.94 3.94
CA CYS A 68 -10.22 -3.49 3.87
C CYS A 68 -11.62 -3.11 4.35
N ILE A 69 -12.64 -3.88 3.98
CA ILE A 69 -14.03 -3.69 4.43
C ILE A 69 -14.14 -3.86 5.94
N ALA A 70 -13.55 -4.90 6.50
CA ALA A 70 -13.55 -5.16 7.94
C ALA A 70 -12.83 -4.07 8.75
N LEU A 71 -11.80 -3.45 8.17
CA LEU A 71 -11.09 -2.32 8.76
C LEU A 71 -11.77 -0.97 8.51
N ASP A 72 -12.83 -0.94 7.70
CA ASP A 72 -13.52 0.28 7.23
C ASP A 72 -12.56 1.29 6.56
N ILE A 73 -11.66 0.80 5.72
CA ILE A 73 -10.70 1.60 4.96
C ILE A 73 -10.69 1.19 3.48
N CYS A 74 -10.19 2.07 2.61
CA CYS A 74 -9.93 1.70 1.21
C CYS A 74 -8.55 1.04 1.04
N ARG A 75 -8.32 0.43 -0.13
CA ARG A 75 -7.04 -0.23 -0.45
C ARG A 75 -5.86 0.73 -0.42
N ASP A 76 -6.06 1.98 -0.88
CA ASP A 76 -5.01 3.00 -0.87
C ASP A 76 -4.61 3.35 0.57
N THR A 77 -5.60 3.49 1.46
CA THR A 77 -5.34 3.71 2.89
C THR A 77 -4.60 2.53 3.52
N LEU A 78 -4.94 1.29 3.15
CA LEU A 78 -4.19 0.11 3.60
C LEU A 78 -2.73 0.15 3.13
N CYS A 79 -2.48 0.60 1.89
CA CYS A 79 -1.13 0.78 1.36
C CYS A 79 -0.38 1.90 2.10
N GLU A 80 -1.06 3.01 2.42
CA GLU A 80 -0.47 4.10 3.21
C GLU A 80 -0.13 3.66 4.65
N TYR A 81 -1.00 2.88 5.29
CA TYR A 81 -0.71 2.33 6.61
C TYR A 81 0.44 1.33 6.58
N ALA A 82 0.58 0.54 5.50
CA ALA A 82 1.70 -0.37 5.32
C ALA A 82 3.07 0.33 5.21
N LYS A 83 3.09 1.62 4.85
CA LYS A 83 4.31 2.45 4.81
C LYS A 83 4.66 3.05 6.17
N LYS A 84 3.69 3.16 7.08
CA LYS A 84 3.91 3.69 8.43
C LYS A 84 4.59 2.64 9.29
N GLU A 85 5.72 2.98 9.90
CA GLU A 85 6.52 2.08 10.73
C GLU A 85 5.68 1.38 11.81
N GLU A 86 4.77 2.13 12.45
CA GLU A 86 3.87 1.64 13.51
C GLU A 86 2.96 0.48 13.05
N PHE A 87 2.45 0.52 11.81
CA PHE A 87 1.46 -0.44 11.29
C PHE A 87 2.04 -1.45 10.30
N SER A 88 3.24 -1.17 9.78
CA SER A 88 3.86 -1.90 8.66
C SER A 88 3.93 -3.40 8.92
N ASP A 89 4.43 -3.82 10.08
CA ASP A 89 4.61 -5.22 10.42
C ASP A 89 3.27 -5.96 10.53
N THR A 90 2.30 -5.35 11.20
CA THR A 90 0.95 -5.92 11.37
C THR A 90 0.24 -6.12 10.03
N ILE A 91 0.33 -5.13 9.13
CA ILE A 91 -0.30 -5.22 7.81
C ILE A 91 0.43 -6.22 6.90
N LYS A 92 1.76 -6.28 6.96
CA LYS A 92 2.54 -7.30 6.22
C LYS A 92 2.15 -8.71 6.64
N LYS A 93 2.03 -8.97 7.94
CA LYS A 93 1.57 -10.26 8.47
C LYS A 93 0.15 -10.62 8.03
N ALA A 94 -0.76 -9.64 8.03
CA ALA A 94 -2.12 -9.84 7.55
C ALA A 94 -2.16 -10.17 6.04
N LYS A 95 -1.40 -9.47 5.21
CA LYS A 95 -1.27 -9.75 3.78
C LYS A 95 -0.68 -11.14 3.54
N LEU A 96 0.37 -11.50 4.26
CA LEU A 96 1.01 -12.82 4.17
C LEU A 96 0.02 -13.95 4.54
N ARG A 97 -0.88 -13.71 5.51
CA ARG A 97 -1.92 -14.69 5.86
C ARG A 97 -2.93 -14.91 4.74
N VAL A 98 -3.32 -13.84 4.03
CA VAL A 98 -4.17 -13.94 2.82
C VAL A 98 -3.44 -14.66 1.70
N GLU A 99 -2.17 -14.32 1.45
CA GLU A 99 -1.34 -14.94 0.43
C GLU A 99 -1.17 -16.45 0.67
N ASN A 100 -0.82 -16.85 1.89
CA ASN A 100 -0.70 -18.25 2.28
C ASN A 100 -2.02 -19.04 2.12
N TYR A 101 -3.17 -18.39 2.40
CA TYR A 101 -4.47 -19.01 2.15
C TYR A 101 -4.66 -19.30 0.65
N LEU A 102 -4.39 -18.32 -0.21
CA LEU A 102 -4.51 -18.47 -1.66
C LEU A 102 -3.51 -19.51 -2.22
N GLU A 103 -2.28 -19.52 -1.71
CA GLU A 103 -1.25 -20.50 -2.10
C GLU A 103 -1.66 -21.94 -1.76
N LYS A 104 -2.23 -22.16 -0.58
CA LYS A 104 -2.74 -23.49 -0.20
C LYS A 104 -3.85 -23.94 -1.13
N HIS A 105 -4.80 -23.08 -1.44
CA HIS A 105 -5.90 -23.40 -2.36
C HIS A 105 -5.41 -23.57 -3.81
N LEU A 106 -4.33 -22.89 -4.22
CA LEU A 106 -3.70 -23.10 -5.52
C LEU A 106 -3.19 -24.53 -5.68
N ILE A 107 -2.70 -25.14 -4.60
CA ILE A 107 -2.15 -26.50 -4.60
C ILE A 107 -3.25 -27.56 -4.48
N THR A 108 -4.32 -27.27 -3.74
CA THR A 108 -5.35 -28.26 -3.38
C THR A 108 -6.57 -28.25 -4.31
N ASP A 109 -6.88 -27.13 -4.95
CA ASP A 109 -8.13 -26.95 -5.67
C ASP A 109 -7.98 -27.17 -7.18
N SER A 110 -9.06 -27.60 -7.85
CA SER A 110 -9.08 -27.85 -9.30
C SER A 110 -9.34 -26.60 -10.16
N GLY A 111 -9.69 -25.45 -9.58
CA GLY A 111 -10.03 -24.19 -10.28
C GLY A 111 -9.03 -23.06 -10.07
N THR A 112 -7.76 -23.26 -10.43
CA THR A 112 -6.63 -22.41 -9.98
C THR A 112 -6.47 -21.09 -10.74
N THR A 113 -7.10 -20.91 -11.92
CA THR A 113 -6.90 -19.71 -12.76
C THR A 113 -7.21 -18.39 -12.03
N GLY A 114 -8.34 -18.34 -11.28
CA GLY A 114 -8.70 -17.17 -10.49
C GLY A 114 -7.73 -16.89 -9.34
N ILE A 115 -7.19 -17.93 -8.75
CA ILE A 115 -6.20 -17.83 -7.66
C ILE A 115 -4.89 -17.28 -8.23
N ILE A 116 -4.41 -17.80 -9.35
CA ILE A 116 -3.21 -17.32 -10.05
C ILE A 116 -3.38 -15.84 -10.42
N PHE A 117 -4.54 -15.46 -10.99
CA PHE A 117 -4.84 -14.07 -11.31
C PHE A 117 -4.77 -13.17 -10.07
N ASN A 118 -5.30 -13.63 -8.94
CA ASN A 118 -5.27 -12.88 -7.68
C ASN A 118 -3.84 -12.72 -7.15
N LEU A 119 -3.05 -13.79 -7.14
CA LEU A 119 -1.65 -13.78 -6.68
C LEU A 119 -0.78 -12.84 -7.53
N LYS A 120 -0.96 -12.85 -8.86
CA LYS A 120 -0.24 -11.95 -9.76
C LYS A 120 -0.59 -10.47 -9.51
N ASN A 121 -1.88 -10.14 -9.37
CA ASN A 121 -2.33 -8.75 -9.27
C ASN A 121 -2.14 -8.15 -7.86
N ASN A 122 -2.24 -8.94 -6.80
CA ASN A 122 -2.21 -8.43 -5.43
C ASN A 122 -0.90 -8.68 -4.69
N PHE A 123 -0.12 -9.68 -5.09
CA PHE A 123 1.08 -10.12 -4.38
C PHE A 123 2.35 -10.08 -5.23
N GLY A 124 2.24 -9.66 -6.50
CA GLY A 124 3.39 -9.46 -7.38
C GLY A 124 4.02 -10.75 -7.92
N TRP A 125 3.29 -11.86 -7.88
CA TRP A 125 3.73 -13.10 -8.52
C TRP A 125 3.85 -12.91 -10.03
N LYS A 126 4.92 -13.49 -10.62
CA LYS A 126 5.20 -13.39 -12.07
C LYS A 126 5.54 -14.76 -12.62
N ASP A 127 5.09 -15.03 -13.84
CA ASP A 127 5.59 -16.20 -14.56
C ASP A 127 7.03 -15.94 -14.95
N LYS A 128 7.88 -16.95 -14.76
CA LYS A 128 9.23 -16.95 -15.31
C LYS A 128 9.12 -17.20 -16.81
N GLN A 129 9.06 -16.13 -17.60
CA GLN A 129 9.22 -16.24 -19.05
C GLN A 129 10.71 -16.11 -19.36
N GLU A 130 11.34 -17.23 -19.67
CA GLU A 130 12.62 -17.22 -20.38
C GLU A 130 12.27 -16.94 -21.86
N ASN A 131 12.31 -15.68 -22.25
CA ASN A 131 12.38 -15.33 -23.66
C ASN A 131 13.78 -15.75 -24.15
N ILE A 132 13.90 -16.98 -24.59
CA ILE A 132 15.00 -17.39 -25.45
C ILE A 132 14.68 -16.68 -26.77
N ASN A 133 15.07 -15.42 -26.91
CA ASN A 133 15.24 -14.81 -28.20
C ASN A 133 16.38 -15.55 -28.88
N VAL A 134 16.03 -16.64 -29.54
CA VAL A 134 16.88 -17.20 -30.57
C VAL A 134 16.80 -16.21 -31.73
N ASP A 135 17.52 -15.11 -31.58
CA ASP A 135 17.90 -14.23 -32.71
C ASP A 135 18.90 -15.00 -33.58
N THR A 136 18.43 -16.13 -34.10
CA THR A 136 19.08 -16.75 -35.24
C THR A 136 18.77 -15.79 -36.38
N SER A 137 19.71 -14.87 -36.65
CA SER A 137 19.69 -14.01 -37.81
C SER A 137 19.39 -14.97 -39.00
N TYR A 138 18.40 -14.56 -39.81
CA TYR A 138 18.03 -15.35 -41.00
C TYR A 138 19.27 -15.72 -41.86
N GLU A 139 20.30 -14.89 -41.76
CA GLU A 139 21.61 -15.08 -42.34
C GLU A 139 22.42 -16.25 -41.73
N GLU A 140 22.32 -16.50 -40.42
CA GLU A 140 22.96 -17.68 -39.79
C GLU A 140 22.22 -18.95 -40.12
N TYR A 141 20.88 -18.89 -40.25
CA TYR A 141 20.10 -20.03 -40.69
C TYR A 141 20.45 -20.42 -42.14
N ILE A 142 20.54 -19.46 -43.06
CA ILE A 142 20.94 -19.69 -44.46
C ILE A 142 22.36 -20.22 -44.54
N LYS A 143 23.33 -19.67 -43.82
CA LYS A 143 24.70 -20.20 -43.76
C LYS A 143 24.77 -21.65 -43.26
N ARG A 144 23.88 -22.05 -42.39
CA ARG A 144 23.82 -23.39 -41.84
C ARG A 144 23.22 -24.39 -42.84
N VAL A 145 22.24 -23.93 -43.65
CA VAL A 145 21.60 -24.76 -44.68
C VAL A 145 22.53 -24.90 -45.91
N GLU A 146 23.17 -23.80 -46.35
CA GLU A 146 24.10 -23.81 -47.49
C GLU A 146 25.44 -24.50 -47.18
N GLY A 147 25.83 -24.59 -45.89
CA GLY A 147 27.07 -25.30 -45.48
C GLY A 147 26.96 -26.83 -45.34
N ASN A 148 25.78 -27.39 -45.53
CA ASN A 148 25.52 -28.86 -45.41
C ASN A 148 25.31 -29.57 -46.77
N GLU A 149 25.56 -28.90 -47.88
CA GLU A 149 25.62 -29.58 -49.16
C GLU A 149 27.07 -30.03 -49.44
N TYR A 150 27.44 -31.17 -48.83
CA TYR A 150 28.39 -32.18 -49.38
C TYR A 150 28.35 -33.45 -48.55
#